data_e4f03a3c6b7a6c7e0fe502b38231d298
#
_entry.id   e4f03a3c6b7a6c7e0fe502b38231d298
#
_cell.length_a   1.000
_cell.length_b   1.000
_cell.length_c   1.000
_cell.angle_alpha   90.00
_cell.angle_beta   90.00
_cell.angle_gamma   90.00
#
_symmetry.space_group_name_H-M   'P 1'
#
loop_
_entity.id
_entity.type
_entity.pdbx_description
1 polymer ?
#
loop_
_entity_poly.entity_id
_entity_poly.type
_entity_poly.pdbx_seq_one_letter_code
_entity_poly.pdbx_strand_id
1 'polypeptide(L)'
;MKRLGLVVVLVAFLALPVLAGRVALILDVGGRGDLSFNDMGFKGTEEACAAFGWEMVEIQSATSADYLPNIRNAARSGKFDLIICVGFLLADALNEVAAEFPNQRFAIIDAVVNQPNVLSIVFEEQEGSALVGALAGMLAAEYGYPYVGVVLGIEIPVLYHFEGGYRFGIDWGLKKYAEVTGKTANVGLLWVYTGTFSDIAKGKAAAEAQLEQGAVAVYNVAGPLGIGILEAVAAKLAKENREAGPPFMIGVDANQDWMGDGNKVVASMMKRVDVGCYTAIKMVHEGTFKGGVLSLGLKNKGVAISRYQDLLDFIDFGIKAGAITEADRERIIENWKKMRASIPEWIWKAVDELEAKILSGEIVVPKPETREEMLAVRAKYPLTR
;
A
#
# COMPACT_ATOMS: atom_id res chain seq x y z
N MET A 1 -29.76 63.42 37.77
CA MET A 1 -28.78 62.30 37.67
C MET A 1 -29.53 61.05 37.23
N LYS A 2 -29.46 60.72 35.95
CA LYS A 2 -30.14 59.51 35.38
C LYS A 2 -29.14 58.36 35.46
N ARG A 3 -29.47 57.30 36.18
CA ARG A 3 -28.68 56.07 36.27
C ARG A 3 -29.01 55.23 35.04
N LEU A 4 -28.04 55.01 34.16
CA LEU A 4 -28.11 54.13 33.01
C LEU A 4 -27.78 52.72 33.52
N GLY A 5 -28.80 51.83 33.55
CA GLY A 5 -28.60 50.43 33.89
C GLY A 5 -28.03 49.66 32.67
N LEU A 6 -26.84 49.12 32.85
CA LEU A 6 -26.18 48.24 31.86
C LEU A 6 -26.79 46.83 31.95
N VAL A 7 -27.58 46.42 30.94
CA VAL A 7 -28.08 45.03 30.82
C VAL A 7 -27.02 44.21 30.10
N VAL A 8 -26.31 43.35 30.82
CA VAL A 8 -25.43 42.36 30.24
C VAL A 8 -26.23 41.15 29.82
N VAL A 9 -26.42 40.97 28.51
CA VAL A 9 -27.01 39.74 27.96
C VAL A 9 -25.93 38.65 27.89
N LEU A 10 -26.03 37.69 28.80
CA LEU A 10 -25.18 36.50 28.80
C LEU A 10 -25.72 35.55 27.74
N VAL A 11 -25.06 35.49 26.56
CA VAL A 11 -25.35 34.48 25.55
C VAL A 11 -24.65 33.20 25.99
N ALA A 12 -25.40 32.30 26.61
CA ALA A 12 -24.92 30.93 26.89
C ALA A 12 -24.82 30.17 25.56
N PHE A 13 -23.62 29.93 25.08
CA PHE A 13 -23.37 28.94 24.03
C PHE A 13 -23.68 27.56 24.63
N LEU A 14 -24.88 27.04 24.36
CA LEU A 14 -25.16 25.61 24.54
C LEU A 14 -24.27 24.82 23.56
N ALA A 15 -23.16 24.33 24.03
CA ALA A 15 -22.40 23.28 23.32
C ALA A 15 -23.32 22.05 23.32
N LEU A 16 -24.03 21.83 22.22
CA LEU A 16 -24.71 20.56 21.99
C LEU A 16 -23.59 19.47 22.00
N PRO A 17 -23.79 18.37 22.73
CA PRO A 17 -22.86 17.25 22.64
C PRO A 17 -22.83 16.82 21.17
N VAL A 18 -21.73 17.00 20.51
CA VAL A 18 -21.46 16.34 19.23
C VAL A 18 -21.51 14.85 19.55
N LEU A 19 -22.56 14.14 19.10
CA LEU A 19 -22.59 12.70 19.21
C LEU A 19 -21.32 12.19 18.51
N ALA A 20 -20.45 11.54 19.28
CA ALA A 20 -19.24 10.92 18.74
C ALA A 20 -19.67 9.91 17.67
N GLY A 21 -19.18 10.08 16.44
CA GLY A 21 -19.45 9.14 15.37
C GLY A 21 -18.82 7.79 15.68
N ARG A 22 -19.32 6.72 15.05
CA ARG A 22 -18.83 5.37 15.27
C ARG A 22 -18.59 4.65 13.94
N VAL A 23 -17.40 4.05 13.78
CA VAL A 23 -17.02 3.31 12.58
C VAL A 23 -16.72 1.85 12.91
N ALA A 24 -17.20 0.92 12.06
CA ALA A 24 -16.72 -0.44 12.03
C ALA A 24 -15.65 -0.57 10.94
N LEU A 25 -14.49 -1.12 11.29
CA LEU A 25 -13.43 -1.47 10.36
C LEU A 25 -13.38 -2.99 10.22
N ILE A 26 -13.76 -3.50 9.05
CA ILE A 26 -13.80 -4.93 8.77
C ILE A 26 -12.60 -5.29 7.90
N LEU A 27 -11.73 -6.13 8.43
CA LEU A 27 -10.49 -6.56 7.79
C LEU A 27 -10.67 -7.91 7.08
N ASP A 28 -9.93 -8.10 6.01
CA ASP A 28 -9.89 -9.37 5.28
C ASP A 28 -9.04 -10.44 6.00
N VAL A 29 -8.84 -11.58 5.35
CA VAL A 29 -8.08 -12.72 5.90
C VAL A 29 -6.58 -12.44 6.10
N GLY A 30 -6.02 -11.36 5.54
CA GLY A 30 -4.65 -10.93 5.79
C GLY A 30 -4.46 -10.48 7.24
N GLY A 31 -5.45 -9.78 7.77
CA GLY A 31 -5.55 -9.40 9.18
C GLY A 31 -4.50 -8.42 9.68
N ARG A 32 -4.57 -8.15 11.00
CA ARG A 32 -3.63 -7.27 11.70
C ARG A 32 -2.24 -7.91 11.85
N GLY A 33 -1.22 -7.05 11.93
CA GLY A 33 0.17 -7.46 12.05
C GLY A 33 0.83 -7.78 10.71
N ASP A 34 0.20 -7.39 9.60
CA ASP A 34 0.76 -7.53 8.26
C ASP A 34 1.83 -6.47 7.95
N LEU A 35 1.94 -5.43 8.78
CA LEU A 35 2.82 -4.27 8.59
C LEU A 35 2.68 -3.64 7.19
N SER A 36 1.49 -3.76 6.61
CA SER A 36 1.17 -3.45 5.23
C SER A 36 -0.31 -3.03 5.12
N PHE A 37 -1.09 -3.69 4.28
CA PHE A 37 -2.43 -3.35 3.82
C PHE A 37 -3.47 -3.16 4.93
N ASN A 38 -3.66 -4.20 5.77
CA ASN A 38 -4.66 -4.14 6.84
C ASN A 38 -4.25 -3.19 7.97
N ASP A 39 -2.97 -3.19 8.34
CA ASP A 39 -2.45 -2.26 9.33
C ASP A 39 -2.52 -0.80 8.85
N MET A 40 -2.40 -0.54 7.54
CA MET A 40 -2.63 0.78 6.96
C MET A 40 -4.11 1.19 7.06
N GLY A 41 -5.05 0.27 6.80
CA GLY A 41 -6.48 0.52 7.00
C GLY A 41 -6.81 0.87 8.45
N PHE A 42 -6.22 0.14 9.39
CA PHE A 42 -6.36 0.42 10.81
C PHE A 42 -5.76 1.79 11.18
N LYS A 43 -4.52 2.07 10.75
CA LYS A 43 -3.84 3.35 11.00
C LYS A 43 -4.71 4.54 10.58
N GLY A 44 -5.18 4.55 9.33
CA GLY A 44 -5.99 5.67 8.84
C GLY A 44 -7.32 5.82 9.56
N THR A 45 -7.95 4.72 9.94
CA THR A 45 -9.22 4.73 10.72
C THR A 45 -8.98 5.25 12.13
N GLU A 46 -7.92 4.79 12.80
CA GLU A 46 -7.55 5.25 14.14
C GLU A 46 -7.22 6.75 14.16
N GLU A 47 -6.42 7.23 13.19
CA GLU A 47 -6.06 8.64 13.07
C GLU A 47 -7.29 9.52 12.83
N ALA A 48 -8.23 9.08 11.97
CA ALA A 48 -9.47 9.81 11.75
C ALA A 48 -10.35 9.83 13.00
N CYS A 49 -10.48 8.70 13.70
CA CYS A 49 -11.23 8.62 14.96
C CYS A 49 -10.64 9.55 16.02
N ALA A 50 -9.31 9.58 16.15
CA ALA A 50 -8.64 10.49 17.07
C ALA A 50 -8.87 11.97 16.69
N ALA A 51 -8.82 12.31 15.41
CA ALA A 51 -9.01 13.68 14.92
C ALA A 51 -10.44 14.20 15.08
N PHE A 52 -11.44 13.34 14.93
CA PHE A 52 -12.86 13.73 14.92
C PHE A 52 -13.63 13.33 16.19
N GLY A 53 -12.98 12.68 17.14
CA GLY A 53 -13.61 12.21 18.37
C GLY A 53 -14.58 11.03 18.12
N TRP A 54 -14.27 10.16 17.17
CA TRP A 54 -15.06 8.99 16.83
C TRP A 54 -14.58 7.74 17.57
N GLU A 55 -15.45 6.73 17.67
CA GLU A 55 -15.11 5.40 18.16
C GLU A 55 -14.92 4.43 17.00
N MET A 56 -13.85 3.60 17.06
CA MET A 56 -13.61 2.53 16.13
C MET A 56 -13.91 1.16 16.77
N VAL A 57 -14.55 0.29 16.00
CA VAL A 57 -14.68 -1.14 16.32
C VAL A 57 -14.02 -1.93 15.18
N GLU A 58 -12.92 -2.61 15.50
CA GLU A 58 -12.24 -3.52 14.58
C GLU A 58 -12.95 -4.87 14.57
N ILE A 59 -13.15 -5.43 13.37
CA ILE A 59 -13.74 -6.75 13.13
C ILE A 59 -12.82 -7.53 12.21
N GLN A 60 -12.13 -8.52 12.76
CA GLN A 60 -11.24 -9.40 12.02
C GLN A 60 -12.02 -10.55 11.39
N SER A 61 -11.73 -10.86 10.11
CA SER A 61 -12.24 -12.07 9.44
C SER A 61 -11.15 -13.14 9.43
N ALA A 62 -11.42 -14.29 10.01
CA ALA A 62 -10.48 -15.42 10.03
C ALA A 62 -10.48 -16.18 8.68
N THR A 63 -11.63 -16.21 8.02
CA THR A 63 -11.84 -16.87 6.73
C THR A 63 -12.77 -16.02 5.85
N SER A 64 -12.81 -16.29 4.56
CA SER A 64 -13.76 -15.62 3.64
C SER A 64 -15.23 -15.89 3.98
N ALA A 65 -15.54 -16.99 4.69
CA ALA A 65 -16.90 -17.28 5.15
C ALA A 65 -17.39 -16.28 6.22
N ASP A 66 -16.48 -15.55 6.87
CA ASP A 66 -16.80 -14.56 7.89
C ASP A 66 -17.20 -13.20 7.30
N TYR A 67 -16.90 -12.92 6.02
CA TYR A 67 -17.14 -11.61 5.41
C TYR A 67 -18.60 -11.20 5.47
N LEU A 68 -19.48 -12.04 4.92
CA LEU A 68 -20.91 -11.76 4.87
C LEU A 68 -21.54 -11.59 6.26
N PRO A 69 -21.35 -12.51 7.23
CA PRO A 69 -21.90 -12.34 8.57
C PRO A 69 -21.30 -11.14 9.32
N ASN A 70 -20.02 -10.84 9.16
CA ASN A 70 -19.40 -9.68 9.82
C ASN A 70 -20.01 -8.37 9.33
N ILE A 71 -20.09 -8.17 8.01
CA ILE A 71 -20.68 -6.95 7.42
C ILE A 71 -22.16 -6.83 7.80
N ARG A 72 -22.92 -7.93 7.65
CA ARG A 72 -24.37 -7.94 7.93
C ARG A 72 -24.67 -7.67 9.40
N ASN A 73 -23.92 -8.25 10.32
CA ASN A 73 -24.11 -8.03 11.76
C ASN A 73 -23.75 -6.59 12.16
N ALA A 74 -22.69 -6.03 11.59
CA ALA A 74 -22.33 -4.63 11.79
C ALA A 74 -23.49 -3.71 11.32
N ALA A 75 -23.99 -3.90 10.12
CA ALA A 75 -25.08 -3.12 9.54
C ALA A 75 -26.40 -3.27 10.34
N ARG A 76 -26.78 -4.52 10.66
CA ARG A 76 -28.00 -4.83 11.44
C ARG A 76 -27.98 -4.22 12.82
N SER A 77 -26.80 -4.03 13.42
CA SER A 77 -26.68 -3.44 14.76
C SER A 77 -27.20 -1.99 14.82
N GLY A 78 -27.18 -1.27 13.70
CA GLY A 78 -27.58 0.14 13.61
C GLY A 78 -26.70 1.09 14.44
N LYS A 79 -25.50 0.63 14.85
CA LYS A 79 -24.61 1.36 15.78
C LYS A 79 -23.52 2.17 15.09
N PHE A 80 -23.34 2.01 13.77
CA PHE A 80 -22.22 2.59 13.04
C PHE A 80 -22.70 3.64 12.05
N ASP A 81 -22.05 4.79 12.04
CA ASP A 81 -22.26 5.85 11.06
C ASP A 81 -21.61 5.51 9.71
N LEU A 82 -20.55 4.67 9.75
CA LEU A 82 -19.85 4.16 8.60
C LEU A 82 -19.31 2.73 8.88
N ILE A 83 -19.39 1.87 7.89
CA ILE A 83 -18.75 0.55 7.89
C ILE A 83 -17.71 0.54 6.77
N ILE A 84 -16.44 0.33 7.09
CA ILE A 84 -15.33 0.26 6.13
C ILE A 84 -14.91 -1.20 5.97
N CYS A 85 -14.91 -1.69 4.74
CA CYS A 85 -14.41 -3.01 4.36
C CYS A 85 -13.03 -2.84 3.73
N VAL A 86 -12.00 -3.45 4.32
CA VAL A 86 -10.63 -3.37 3.81
C VAL A 86 -10.29 -4.61 3.01
N GLY A 87 -10.31 -4.48 1.68
CA GLY A 87 -9.89 -5.51 0.74
C GLY A 87 -10.92 -5.92 -0.32
N PHE A 88 -10.41 -6.22 -1.51
CA PHE A 88 -11.18 -6.67 -2.67
C PHE A 88 -12.08 -7.88 -2.37
N LEU A 89 -11.57 -8.81 -1.54
CA LEU A 89 -12.28 -10.07 -1.26
C LEU A 89 -13.61 -9.90 -0.52
N LEU A 90 -13.89 -8.73 0.07
CA LEU A 90 -15.14 -8.39 0.73
C LEU A 90 -16.22 -7.86 -0.23
N ALA A 91 -15.89 -7.65 -1.52
CA ALA A 91 -16.76 -6.94 -2.45
C ALA A 91 -18.14 -7.59 -2.64
N ASP A 92 -18.19 -8.90 -2.88
CA ASP A 92 -19.44 -9.62 -3.12
C ASP A 92 -20.34 -9.60 -1.87
N ALA A 93 -19.75 -9.84 -0.69
CA ALA A 93 -20.46 -9.79 0.58
C ALA A 93 -20.99 -8.37 0.88
N LEU A 94 -20.18 -7.35 0.60
CA LEU A 94 -20.61 -5.97 0.77
C LEU A 94 -21.72 -5.58 -0.21
N ASN A 95 -21.65 -6.00 -1.46
CA ASN A 95 -22.68 -5.71 -2.45
C ASN A 95 -24.06 -6.26 -2.02
N GLU A 96 -24.09 -7.48 -1.47
CA GLU A 96 -25.31 -8.07 -0.92
C GLU A 96 -25.84 -7.26 0.28
N VAL A 97 -24.99 -6.99 1.27
CA VAL A 97 -25.40 -6.29 2.49
C VAL A 97 -25.77 -4.84 2.23
N ALA A 98 -25.06 -4.14 1.35
CA ALA A 98 -25.38 -2.75 1.05
C ALA A 98 -26.76 -2.59 0.40
N ALA A 99 -27.23 -3.57 -0.38
CA ALA A 99 -28.59 -3.62 -0.92
C ALA A 99 -29.65 -3.87 0.18
N GLU A 100 -29.32 -4.70 1.18
CA GLU A 100 -30.22 -4.98 2.33
C GLU A 100 -30.38 -3.76 3.26
N PHE A 101 -29.34 -2.91 3.37
CA PHE A 101 -29.28 -1.77 4.29
C PHE A 101 -29.04 -0.44 3.55
N PRO A 102 -29.99 0.06 2.75
CA PRO A 102 -29.78 1.20 1.85
C PRO A 102 -29.49 2.52 2.58
N ASN A 103 -29.82 2.62 3.87
CA ASN A 103 -29.56 3.82 4.68
C ASN A 103 -28.23 3.76 5.44
N GLN A 104 -27.55 2.60 5.47
CA GLN A 104 -26.22 2.46 6.06
C GLN A 104 -25.15 2.94 5.07
N ARG A 105 -24.22 3.75 5.54
CA ARG A 105 -23.05 4.16 4.73
C ARG A 105 -21.96 3.10 4.81
N PHE A 106 -21.40 2.78 3.64
CA PHE A 106 -20.27 1.85 3.53
C PHE A 106 -19.14 2.46 2.75
N ALA A 107 -17.92 2.02 3.04
CA ALA A 107 -16.77 2.21 2.17
C ALA A 107 -16.07 0.86 1.94
N ILE A 108 -15.45 0.71 0.78
CA ILE A 108 -14.62 -0.44 0.48
C ILE A 108 -13.29 -0.02 -0.14
N ILE A 109 -12.22 -0.68 0.26
CA ILE A 109 -10.88 -0.52 -0.30
C ILE A 109 -10.63 -1.59 -1.36
N ASP A 110 -10.05 -1.20 -2.50
CA ASP A 110 -9.59 -2.06 -3.60
C ASP A 110 -10.70 -2.71 -4.45
N ALA A 111 -11.94 -2.32 -4.29
CA ALA A 111 -13.01 -2.85 -5.12
C ALA A 111 -14.04 -1.78 -5.50
N VAL A 112 -14.72 -2.00 -6.61
CA VAL A 112 -15.88 -1.20 -7.01
C VAL A 112 -17.16 -1.98 -6.73
N VAL A 113 -17.98 -1.46 -5.81
CA VAL A 113 -19.32 -1.97 -5.48
C VAL A 113 -20.36 -0.97 -5.95
N ASN A 114 -21.17 -1.36 -6.92
CA ASN A 114 -22.14 -0.46 -7.57
C ASN A 114 -23.43 -0.34 -6.76
N GLN A 115 -23.32 0.21 -5.54
CA GLN A 115 -24.46 0.51 -4.68
C GLN A 115 -24.44 2.00 -4.30
N PRO A 116 -25.58 2.71 -4.22
CA PRO A 116 -25.64 4.16 -4.00
C PRO A 116 -25.12 4.62 -2.62
N ASN A 117 -25.06 3.70 -1.66
CA ASN A 117 -24.61 3.93 -0.29
C ASN A 117 -23.17 3.42 -0.03
N VAL A 118 -22.42 3.04 -1.08
CA VAL A 118 -21.04 2.55 -0.98
C VAL A 118 -20.08 3.54 -1.63
N LEU A 119 -19.07 3.99 -0.89
CA LEU A 119 -17.89 4.67 -1.40
C LEU A 119 -16.82 3.63 -1.72
N SER A 120 -16.56 3.41 -3.00
CA SER A 120 -15.52 2.52 -3.50
C SER A 120 -14.21 3.29 -3.65
N ILE A 121 -13.19 2.91 -2.91
CA ILE A 121 -11.88 3.56 -2.92
C ILE A 121 -10.90 2.64 -3.61
N VAL A 122 -10.43 3.05 -4.78
CA VAL A 122 -9.49 2.32 -5.63
C VAL A 122 -8.22 3.12 -5.83
N PHE A 123 -7.15 2.45 -6.22
CA PHE A 123 -5.84 3.08 -6.36
C PHE A 123 -5.30 2.90 -7.78
N GLU A 124 -4.36 3.78 -8.13
CA GLU A 124 -3.59 3.69 -9.37
C GLU A 124 -2.27 2.95 -9.08
N GLU A 125 -2.37 1.68 -8.67
CA GLU A 125 -1.24 0.86 -8.23
C GLU A 125 -0.16 0.72 -9.30
N GLN A 126 -0.57 0.72 -10.58
CA GLN A 126 0.36 0.66 -11.71
C GLN A 126 1.33 1.85 -11.74
N GLU A 127 0.89 3.04 -11.29
CA GLU A 127 1.76 4.22 -11.27
C GLU A 127 2.92 4.05 -10.29
N GLY A 128 2.61 3.67 -9.04
CA GLY A 128 3.64 3.42 -8.02
C GLY A 128 4.53 2.22 -8.35
N SER A 129 3.92 1.14 -8.89
CA SER A 129 4.66 -0.06 -9.31
C SER A 129 5.61 0.22 -10.48
N ALA A 130 5.28 1.17 -11.37
CA ALA A 130 6.19 1.59 -12.43
C ALA A 130 7.46 2.23 -11.87
N LEU A 131 7.35 3.03 -10.80
CA LEU A 131 8.50 3.67 -10.17
C LEU A 131 9.46 2.65 -9.54
N VAL A 132 8.92 1.70 -8.77
CA VAL A 132 9.77 0.64 -8.17
C VAL A 132 10.24 -0.37 -9.20
N GLY A 133 9.51 -0.58 -10.30
CA GLY A 133 9.94 -1.38 -11.43
C GLY A 133 11.14 -0.76 -12.16
N ALA A 134 11.09 0.55 -12.42
CA ALA A 134 12.19 1.28 -13.01
C ALA A 134 13.45 1.23 -12.12
N LEU A 135 13.28 1.44 -10.82
CA LEU A 135 14.37 1.28 -9.84
C LEU A 135 14.97 -0.12 -9.92
N ALA A 136 14.17 -1.17 -9.85
CA ALA A 136 14.64 -2.57 -9.88
C ALA A 136 15.38 -2.92 -11.18
N GLY A 137 14.84 -2.51 -12.33
CA GLY A 137 15.47 -2.72 -13.64
C GLY A 137 16.83 -2.03 -13.76
N MET A 138 16.93 -0.77 -13.32
CA MET A 138 18.19 -0.03 -13.31
C MET A 138 19.20 -0.62 -12.33
N LEU A 139 18.77 -1.05 -11.14
CA LEU A 139 19.64 -1.73 -10.16
C LEU A 139 20.20 -3.05 -10.72
N ALA A 140 19.35 -3.85 -11.37
CA ALA A 140 19.77 -5.10 -11.98
C ALA A 140 20.83 -4.85 -13.08
N ALA A 141 20.59 -3.87 -13.94
CA ALA A 141 21.52 -3.49 -15.00
C ALA A 141 22.86 -2.95 -14.45
N GLU A 142 22.80 -2.06 -13.45
CA GLU A 142 23.97 -1.41 -12.85
C GLU A 142 24.86 -2.41 -12.10
N TYR A 143 24.27 -3.32 -11.33
CA TYR A 143 25.01 -4.29 -10.53
C TYR A 143 25.26 -5.63 -11.26
N GLY A 144 24.79 -5.77 -12.51
CA GLY A 144 25.02 -6.96 -13.33
C GLY A 144 24.21 -8.19 -12.91
N TYR A 145 23.06 -7.99 -12.27
CA TYR A 145 22.16 -9.08 -11.92
C TYR A 145 21.30 -9.50 -13.11
N PRO A 146 21.04 -10.82 -13.29
CA PRO A 146 20.26 -11.32 -14.43
C PRO A 146 18.77 -11.10 -14.31
N TYR A 147 18.24 -10.94 -13.09
CA TYR A 147 16.81 -10.91 -12.86
C TYR A 147 16.40 -9.85 -11.82
N VAL A 148 15.15 -9.43 -11.94
CA VAL A 148 14.34 -8.84 -10.88
C VAL A 148 13.25 -9.82 -10.51
N GLY A 149 12.72 -9.73 -9.28
CA GLY A 149 11.70 -10.64 -8.78
C GLY A 149 10.42 -9.92 -8.35
N VAL A 150 9.28 -10.63 -8.38
CA VAL A 150 8.05 -10.21 -7.74
C VAL A 150 7.28 -11.43 -7.21
N VAL A 151 6.78 -11.30 -5.99
CA VAL A 151 5.90 -12.28 -5.34
C VAL A 151 4.53 -11.64 -5.17
N LEU A 152 3.53 -12.20 -5.84
CA LEU A 152 2.15 -11.72 -5.81
C LEU A 152 1.28 -12.68 -4.98
N GLY A 153 0.23 -12.14 -4.37
CA GLY A 153 -0.73 -12.93 -3.58
C GLY A 153 -1.71 -13.74 -4.44
N ILE A 154 -2.99 -13.46 -4.32
CA ILE A 154 -4.06 -14.09 -5.11
C ILE A 154 -4.18 -13.39 -6.47
N GLU A 155 -4.39 -14.14 -7.55
CA GLU A 155 -4.57 -13.58 -8.90
C GLU A 155 -5.95 -12.90 -9.01
N ILE A 156 -5.98 -11.58 -8.78
CA ILE A 156 -7.17 -10.71 -8.84
C ILE A 156 -6.84 -9.43 -9.62
N PRO A 157 -7.83 -8.66 -10.12
CA PRO A 157 -7.59 -7.47 -10.94
C PRO A 157 -6.63 -6.46 -10.33
N VAL A 158 -6.73 -6.16 -9.04
CA VAL A 158 -5.81 -5.24 -8.34
C VAL A 158 -4.35 -5.66 -8.51
N LEU A 159 -4.05 -6.96 -8.46
CA LEU A 159 -2.68 -7.44 -8.61
C LEU A 159 -2.17 -7.37 -10.05
N TYR A 160 -3.07 -7.33 -11.03
CA TYR A 160 -2.70 -7.05 -12.42
C TYR A 160 -2.19 -5.62 -12.60
N HIS A 161 -2.77 -4.64 -11.86
CA HIS A 161 -2.26 -3.27 -11.86
C HIS A 161 -0.81 -3.21 -11.38
N PHE A 162 -0.51 -3.88 -10.26
CA PHE A 162 0.85 -3.97 -9.72
C PHE A 162 1.81 -4.64 -10.71
N GLU A 163 1.47 -5.82 -11.24
CA GLU A 163 2.32 -6.55 -12.19
C GLU A 163 2.52 -5.74 -13.47
N GLY A 164 1.45 -5.15 -14.00
CA GLY A 164 1.48 -4.36 -15.23
C GLY A 164 2.37 -3.15 -15.12
N GLY A 165 2.25 -2.40 -14.03
CA GLY A 165 3.09 -1.25 -13.73
C GLY A 165 4.55 -1.64 -13.52
N TYR A 166 4.81 -2.72 -12.78
CA TYR A 166 6.16 -3.21 -12.52
C TYR A 166 6.88 -3.63 -13.80
N ARG A 167 6.21 -4.39 -14.70
CA ARG A 167 6.76 -4.77 -16.01
C ARG A 167 7.08 -3.57 -16.87
N PHE A 168 6.17 -2.62 -16.96
CA PHE A 168 6.38 -1.36 -17.67
C PHE A 168 7.58 -0.61 -17.11
N GLY A 169 7.66 -0.47 -15.79
CA GLY A 169 8.75 0.23 -15.11
C GLY A 169 10.12 -0.41 -15.36
N ILE A 170 10.23 -1.74 -15.30
CA ILE A 170 11.47 -2.45 -15.60
C ILE A 170 11.94 -2.15 -17.03
N ASP A 171 11.05 -2.27 -18.03
CA ASP A 171 11.37 -1.99 -19.43
C ASP A 171 11.82 -0.54 -19.61
N TRP A 172 11.11 0.41 -19.00
CA TRP A 172 11.49 1.83 -19.01
C TRP A 172 12.86 2.06 -18.36
N GLY A 173 13.10 1.45 -17.19
CA GLY A 173 14.36 1.58 -16.46
C GLY A 173 15.57 1.01 -17.24
N LEU A 174 15.39 -0.10 -17.94
CA LEU A 174 16.44 -0.67 -18.81
C LEU A 174 16.75 0.22 -20.01
N LYS A 175 15.75 0.84 -20.61
CA LYS A 175 15.93 1.85 -21.67
C LYS A 175 16.67 3.08 -21.14
N LYS A 176 16.30 3.53 -19.93
CA LYS A 176 16.96 4.67 -19.28
C LYS A 176 18.41 4.36 -18.91
N TYR A 177 18.69 3.14 -18.44
CA TYR A 177 20.07 2.68 -18.22
C TYR A 177 20.90 2.78 -19.51
N ALA A 178 20.35 2.31 -20.62
CA ALA A 178 21.05 2.37 -21.91
C ALA A 178 21.27 3.83 -22.37
N GLU A 179 20.28 4.71 -22.18
CA GLU A 179 20.39 6.14 -22.47
C GLU A 179 21.49 6.83 -21.68
N VAL A 180 21.56 6.57 -20.35
CA VAL A 180 22.48 7.27 -19.45
C VAL A 180 23.91 6.71 -19.56
N THR A 181 24.06 5.38 -19.68
CA THR A 181 25.37 4.72 -19.59
C THR A 181 25.97 4.36 -20.93
N GLY A 182 25.19 4.38 -22.02
CA GLY A 182 25.58 3.85 -23.33
C GLY A 182 25.69 2.33 -23.38
N LYS A 183 25.27 1.61 -22.33
CA LYS A 183 25.34 0.13 -22.23
C LYS A 183 23.94 -0.46 -22.26
N THR A 184 23.79 -1.65 -22.81
CA THR A 184 22.56 -2.42 -22.75
C THR A 184 22.67 -3.53 -21.72
N ALA A 185 21.57 -3.84 -21.04
CA ALA A 185 21.47 -4.96 -20.13
C ALA A 185 20.29 -5.85 -20.51
N ASN A 186 20.47 -7.17 -20.40
CA ASN A 186 19.38 -8.13 -20.58
C ASN A 186 18.96 -8.64 -19.20
N VAL A 187 17.84 -8.13 -18.69
CA VAL A 187 17.30 -8.45 -17.37
C VAL A 187 15.93 -9.08 -17.53
N GLY A 188 15.75 -10.27 -16.94
CA GLY A 188 14.47 -10.97 -16.91
C GLY A 188 13.66 -10.66 -15.65
N LEU A 189 12.38 -10.99 -15.70
CA LEU A 189 11.47 -10.91 -14.54
C LEU A 189 11.06 -12.31 -14.09
N LEU A 190 11.35 -12.63 -12.83
CA LEU A 190 10.84 -13.80 -12.12
C LEU A 190 9.56 -13.37 -11.37
N TRP A 191 8.46 -14.05 -11.64
CA TRP A 191 7.17 -13.72 -11.05
C TRP A 191 6.38 -14.96 -10.66
N VAL A 192 5.61 -14.86 -9.57
CA VAL A 192 4.75 -15.94 -9.10
C VAL A 192 3.54 -15.38 -8.35
N TYR A 193 2.35 -15.93 -8.62
CA TYR A 193 1.16 -15.80 -7.79
C TYR A 193 1.13 -16.95 -6.79
N THR A 194 1.17 -16.64 -5.49
CA THR A 194 1.21 -17.65 -4.42
C THR A 194 -0.15 -18.25 -4.10
N GLY A 195 -1.23 -17.58 -4.55
CA GLY A 195 -2.61 -17.97 -4.27
C GLY A 195 -3.07 -17.68 -2.82
N THR A 196 -2.34 -16.85 -2.10
CA THR A 196 -2.65 -16.53 -0.69
C THR A 196 -2.17 -15.13 -0.31
N PHE A 197 -2.81 -14.52 0.71
CA PHE A 197 -2.35 -13.32 1.39
C PHE A 197 -1.99 -13.57 2.86
N SER A 198 -1.93 -14.83 3.31
CA SER A 198 -1.69 -15.16 4.72
C SER A 198 -0.57 -16.18 4.97
N ASP A 199 -0.11 -16.89 3.95
CA ASP A 199 0.92 -17.92 4.08
C ASP A 199 2.33 -17.33 3.91
N ILE A 200 2.92 -16.85 5.01
CA ILE A 200 4.26 -16.27 5.06
C ILE A 200 5.32 -17.23 4.54
N ALA A 201 5.18 -18.55 4.81
CA ALA A 201 6.15 -19.55 4.37
C ALA A 201 6.19 -19.69 2.84
N LYS A 202 5.03 -19.57 2.16
CA LYS A 202 5.00 -19.51 0.70
C LYS A 202 5.70 -18.27 0.15
N GLY A 203 5.53 -17.11 0.79
CA GLY A 203 6.25 -15.90 0.43
C GLY A 203 7.76 -16.08 0.52
N LYS A 204 8.24 -16.66 1.62
CA LYS A 204 9.66 -16.97 1.83
C LYS A 204 10.21 -17.92 0.77
N ALA A 205 9.56 -19.05 0.54
CA ALA A 205 9.99 -20.04 -0.45
C ALA A 205 10.04 -19.47 -1.87
N ALA A 206 9.05 -18.64 -2.24
CA ALA A 206 9.00 -17.97 -3.53
C ALA A 206 10.19 -16.98 -3.69
N ALA A 207 10.48 -16.19 -2.67
CA ALA A 207 11.60 -15.26 -2.67
C ALA A 207 12.94 -15.98 -2.70
N GLU A 208 13.14 -17.04 -1.91
CA GLU A 208 14.35 -17.87 -1.92
C GLU A 208 14.64 -18.40 -3.34
N ALA A 209 13.61 -18.94 -4.03
CA ALA A 209 13.76 -19.44 -5.39
C ALA A 209 14.14 -18.34 -6.40
N GLN A 210 13.64 -17.11 -6.24
CA GLN A 210 14.00 -15.98 -7.10
C GLN A 210 15.40 -15.45 -6.80
N LEU A 211 15.78 -15.39 -5.53
CA LEU A 211 17.11 -14.95 -5.09
C LEU A 211 18.22 -15.94 -5.50
N GLU A 212 17.93 -17.23 -5.50
CA GLU A 212 18.87 -18.25 -5.98
C GLU A 212 19.10 -18.17 -7.49
N GLN A 213 18.11 -17.73 -8.25
CA GLN A 213 18.25 -17.46 -9.68
C GLN A 213 18.97 -16.13 -9.97
N GLY A 214 19.26 -15.33 -8.96
CA GLY A 214 19.98 -14.07 -9.08
C GLY A 214 19.10 -12.85 -9.25
N ALA A 215 17.95 -12.80 -8.62
CA ALA A 215 17.15 -11.56 -8.54
C ALA A 215 17.88 -10.51 -7.69
N VAL A 216 18.03 -9.28 -8.21
CA VAL A 216 18.63 -8.15 -7.49
C VAL A 216 17.72 -7.64 -6.38
N ALA A 217 16.42 -7.76 -6.60
CA ALA A 217 15.39 -7.38 -5.65
C ALA A 217 14.16 -8.26 -5.84
N VAL A 218 13.40 -8.49 -4.74
CA VAL A 218 12.10 -9.17 -4.77
C VAL A 218 11.04 -8.20 -4.29
N TYR A 219 10.09 -7.88 -5.17
CA TYR A 219 8.97 -7.01 -4.86
C TYR A 219 7.86 -7.81 -4.15
N ASN A 220 7.47 -7.35 -2.97
CA ASN A 220 6.30 -7.87 -2.25
C ASN A 220 5.02 -7.25 -2.81
N VAL A 221 4.09 -8.06 -3.33
CA VAL A 221 2.74 -7.64 -3.72
C VAL A 221 1.73 -8.61 -3.07
N ALA A 222 1.92 -8.86 -1.79
CA ALA A 222 1.18 -9.89 -1.08
C ALA A 222 1.04 -9.62 0.45
N GLY A 223 1.09 -8.35 0.87
CA GLY A 223 0.90 -7.97 2.27
C GLY A 223 1.82 -8.73 3.22
N PRO A 224 1.27 -9.56 4.15
CA PRO A 224 2.03 -10.25 5.19
C PRO A 224 3.11 -11.22 4.67
N LEU A 225 3.03 -11.66 3.41
CA LEU A 225 4.09 -12.49 2.80
C LEU A 225 5.44 -11.76 2.73
N GLY A 226 5.42 -10.43 2.80
CA GLY A 226 6.61 -9.57 2.88
C GLY A 226 7.53 -9.90 4.05
N ILE A 227 6.99 -10.39 5.17
CA ILE A 227 7.79 -10.86 6.31
C ILE A 227 8.68 -12.03 5.88
N GLY A 228 8.12 -13.02 5.18
CA GLY A 228 8.88 -14.16 4.66
C GLY A 228 9.87 -13.77 3.56
N ILE A 229 9.51 -12.81 2.69
CA ILE A 229 10.41 -12.27 1.66
C ILE A 229 11.62 -11.60 2.31
N LEU A 230 11.40 -10.79 3.35
CA LEU A 230 12.48 -10.15 4.10
C LEU A 230 13.40 -11.17 4.76
N GLU A 231 12.84 -12.22 5.36
CA GLU A 231 13.63 -13.31 5.91
C GLU A 231 14.51 -14.01 4.85
N ALA A 232 13.98 -14.24 3.64
CA ALA A 232 14.74 -14.81 2.53
C ALA A 232 15.89 -13.91 2.10
N VAL A 233 15.65 -12.60 1.98
CA VAL A 233 16.69 -11.61 1.67
C VAL A 233 17.77 -11.59 2.75
N ALA A 234 17.37 -11.55 4.03
CA ALA A 234 18.29 -11.56 5.16
C ALA A 234 19.15 -12.85 5.20
N ALA A 235 18.53 -14.00 4.98
CA ALA A 235 19.23 -15.29 4.90
C ALA A 235 20.23 -15.35 3.74
N LYS A 236 19.87 -14.82 2.57
CA LYS A 236 20.76 -14.75 1.40
C LYS A 236 21.97 -13.87 1.68
N LEU A 237 21.76 -12.68 2.26
CA LEU A 237 22.84 -11.77 2.64
C LEU A 237 23.77 -12.39 3.69
N ALA A 238 23.21 -13.04 4.72
CA ALA A 238 24.00 -13.72 5.75
C ALA A 238 24.87 -14.85 5.16
N LYS A 239 24.33 -15.64 4.22
CA LYS A 239 25.08 -16.68 3.49
C LYS A 239 26.27 -16.12 2.67
N GLU A 240 26.13 -14.87 2.22
CA GLU A 240 27.16 -14.15 1.47
C GLU A 240 28.09 -13.30 2.37
N ASN A 241 27.97 -13.38 3.69
CA ASN A 241 28.66 -12.55 4.69
C ASN A 241 28.45 -11.03 4.44
N ARG A 242 27.23 -10.65 4.11
CA ARG A 242 26.83 -9.26 3.83
C ARG A 242 25.71 -8.83 4.78
N GLU A 243 25.75 -7.57 5.20
CA GLU A 243 24.73 -6.98 6.07
C GLU A 243 23.66 -6.20 5.29
N ALA A 244 24.02 -5.71 4.10
CA ALA A 244 23.15 -4.87 3.26
C ALA A 244 23.10 -5.39 1.82
N GLY A 245 21.99 -5.10 1.12
CA GLY A 245 21.79 -5.49 -0.28
C GLY A 245 22.76 -4.83 -1.28
N PRO A 246 22.71 -5.20 -2.55
CA PRO A 246 21.79 -6.17 -3.11
C PRO A 246 22.11 -7.61 -2.70
N PRO A 247 21.18 -8.59 -2.67
CA PRO A 247 19.79 -8.42 -3.08
C PRO A 247 18.96 -7.63 -2.03
N PHE A 248 17.84 -7.08 -2.51
CA PHE A 248 16.93 -6.28 -1.70
C PHE A 248 15.51 -6.87 -1.69
N MET A 249 14.70 -6.42 -0.76
CA MET A 249 13.26 -6.44 -0.87
C MET A 249 12.76 -5.08 -1.38
N ILE A 250 11.64 -5.06 -2.11
CA ILE A 250 10.83 -3.87 -2.34
C ILE A 250 9.55 -4.05 -1.55
N GLY A 251 9.23 -3.08 -0.69
CA GLY A 251 8.05 -3.09 0.17
C GLY A 251 6.77 -2.71 -0.57
N VAL A 252 5.60 -2.93 0.08
CA VAL A 252 4.28 -2.61 -0.48
C VAL A 252 3.36 -2.00 0.59
N ASP A 253 2.40 -1.20 0.15
CA ASP A 253 1.35 -0.50 0.88
C ASP A 253 1.89 0.51 1.89
N ALA A 254 2.53 0.05 2.97
CA ALA A 254 3.23 0.89 3.94
C ALA A 254 4.65 1.22 3.48
N ASN A 255 5.25 2.27 4.06
CA ASN A 255 6.70 2.35 4.02
C ASN A 255 7.28 1.24 4.89
N GLN A 256 7.93 0.28 4.27
CA GLN A 256 8.60 -0.86 4.90
C GLN A 256 10.13 -0.70 4.92
N ASP A 257 10.66 0.47 4.52
CA ASP A 257 12.10 0.72 4.40
C ASP A 257 12.84 0.59 5.74
N TRP A 258 12.14 0.75 6.86
CA TRP A 258 12.68 0.56 8.21
C TRP A 258 12.89 -0.92 8.57
N MET A 259 12.21 -1.83 7.89
CA MET A 259 12.32 -3.27 8.15
C MET A 259 13.73 -3.79 7.81
N GLY A 260 14.15 -4.87 8.48
CA GLY A 260 15.47 -5.45 8.26
C GLY A 260 16.61 -4.46 8.54
N ASP A 261 16.49 -3.70 9.62
CA ASP A 261 17.48 -2.71 10.08
C ASP A 261 17.71 -1.53 9.13
N GLY A 262 16.78 -1.26 8.21
CA GLY A 262 16.87 -0.13 7.29
C GLY A 262 17.84 -0.31 6.11
N ASN A 263 18.35 -1.52 5.87
CA ASN A 263 19.34 -1.77 4.83
C ASN A 263 19.05 -2.98 3.91
N LYS A 264 17.84 -3.54 4.02
CA LYS A 264 17.39 -4.69 3.22
C LYS A 264 16.20 -4.37 2.31
N VAL A 265 15.44 -3.32 2.64
CA VAL A 265 14.33 -2.83 1.81
C VAL A 265 14.80 -1.58 1.07
N VAL A 266 15.00 -1.69 -0.24
CA VAL A 266 15.57 -0.59 -1.03
C VAL A 266 14.61 0.58 -1.24
N ALA A 267 13.34 0.28 -1.37
CA ALA A 267 12.23 1.23 -1.45
C ALA A 267 10.92 0.49 -1.21
N SER A 268 9.85 1.23 -0.93
CA SER A 268 8.48 0.71 -0.84
C SER A 268 7.58 1.40 -1.86
N MET A 269 6.77 0.61 -2.57
CA MET A 269 5.61 1.13 -3.29
C MET A 269 4.50 1.36 -2.28
N MET A 270 4.30 2.60 -1.90
CA MET A 270 3.30 2.97 -0.91
C MET A 270 1.92 3.08 -1.57
N LYS A 271 0.94 2.33 -1.03
CA LYS A 271 -0.49 2.48 -1.33
C LYS A 271 -1.18 2.99 -0.06
N ARG A 272 -1.67 4.21 -0.13
CA ARG A 272 -2.14 4.98 1.02
C ARG A 272 -3.56 4.58 1.41
N VAL A 273 -3.74 3.32 1.81
CA VAL A 273 -4.99 2.79 2.36
C VAL A 273 -5.43 3.60 3.58
N ASP A 274 -4.47 4.07 4.38
CA ASP A 274 -4.69 4.97 5.51
C ASP A 274 -5.40 6.27 5.08
N VAL A 275 -4.94 6.90 4.00
CA VAL A 275 -5.59 8.10 3.43
C VAL A 275 -7.00 7.79 2.94
N GLY A 276 -7.20 6.61 2.33
CA GLY A 276 -8.53 6.17 1.88
C GLY A 276 -9.52 6.04 3.04
N CYS A 277 -9.15 5.31 4.09
CA CYS A 277 -9.99 5.12 5.28
C CYS A 277 -10.24 6.44 6.02
N TYR A 278 -9.20 7.25 6.20
CA TYR A 278 -9.32 8.59 6.79
C TYR A 278 -10.30 9.46 6.01
N THR A 279 -10.20 9.48 4.68
CA THR A 279 -11.05 10.27 3.79
C THR A 279 -12.52 9.84 3.90
N ALA A 280 -12.82 8.55 3.94
CA ALA A 280 -14.18 8.05 4.09
C ALA A 280 -14.83 8.52 5.39
N ILE A 281 -14.11 8.44 6.51
CA ILE A 281 -14.59 8.92 7.83
C ILE A 281 -14.77 10.44 7.81
N LYS A 282 -13.81 11.19 7.26
CA LYS A 282 -13.88 12.64 7.11
C LYS A 282 -15.11 13.06 6.32
N MET A 283 -15.41 12.42 5.21
CA MET A 283 -16.58 12.71 4.40
C MET A 283 -17.90 12.53 5.18
N VAL A 284 -17.99 11.50 6.03
CA VAL A 284 -19.16 11.31 6.90
C VAL A 284 -19.21 12.39 7.98
N HIS A 285 -18.08 12.68 8.63
CA HIS A 285 -17.99 13.72 9.67
C HIS A 285 -18.41 15.10 9.16
N GLU A 286 -17.99 15.46 7.94
CA GLU A 286 -18.31 16.74 7.29
C GLU A 286 -19.67 16.76 6.61
N GLY A 287 -20.45 15.66 6.62
CA GLY A 287 -21.74 15.56 5.95
C GLY A 287 -21.65 15.58 4.41
N THR A 288 -20.49 15.30 3.84
CA THR A 288 -20.20 15.30 2.40
C THR A 288 -20.16 13.88 1.80
N PHE A 289 -20.42 12.85 2.60
CA PHE A 289 -20.39 11.47 2.15
C PHE A 289 -21.33 11.24 0.97
N LYS A 290 -20.77 10.64 -0.08
CA LYS A 290 -21.49 10.24 -1.28
C LYS A 290 -20.95 8.91 -1.77
N GLY A 291 -21.82 7.97 -2.08
CA GLY A 291 -21.44 6.75 -2.78
C GLY A 291 -20.87 7.03 -4.17
N GLY A 292 -20.14 6.09 -4.69
CA GLY A 292 -19.45 6.20 -5.98
C GLY A 292 -17.99 5.76 -5.89
N VAL A 293 -17.16 6.16 -6.83
CA VAL A 293 -15.76 5.75 -6.93
C VAL A 293 -14.84 6.93 -6.63
N LEU A 294 -13.88 6.72 -5.73
CA LEU A 294 -12.76 7.61 -5.45
C LEU A 294 -11.46 6.90 -5.89
N SER A 295 -10.81 7.41 -6.92
CA SER A 295 -9.51 6.89 -7.39
C SER A 295 -8.36 7.71 -6.82
N LEU A 296 -7.37 7.04 -6.25
CA LEU A 296 -6.22 7.61 -5.57
C LEU A 296 -4.92 7.15 -6.25
N GLY A 297 -4.21 8.09 -6.89
CA GLY A 297 -2.95 7.86 -7.62
C GLY A 297 -1.81 8.76 -7.14
N LEU A 298 -0.75 8.87 -7.92
CA LEU A 298 0.39 9.77 -7.64
C LEU A 298 -0.06 11.22 -7.47
N LYS A 299 -0.98 11.68 -8.30
CA LYS A 299 -1.46 13.08 -8.33
C LYS A 299 -2.05 13.54 -7.01
N ASN A 300 -2.74 12.67 -6.30
CA ASN A 300 -3.37 12.96 -5.01
C ASN A 300 -2.72 12.21 -3.84
N LYS A 301 -1.49 11.74 -4.06
CA LYS A 301 -0.68 11.02 -3.06
C LYS A 301 -1.33 9.74 -2.52
N GLY A 302 -2.18 9.12 -3.33
CA GLY A 302 -2.78 7.82 -3.02
C GLY A 302 -1.82 6.65 -3.22
N VAL A 303 -0.84 6.82 -4.13
CA VAL A 303 0.32 5.94 -4.28
C VAL A 303 1.59 6.77 -4.33
N ALA A 304 2.72 6.17 -3.99
CA ALA A 304 4.04 6.82 -4.02
C ALA A 304 5.15 5.77 -4.01
N ILE A 305 6.38 6.19 -4.31
CA ILE A 305 7.59 5.48 -3.90
C ILE A 305 8.12 6.14 -2.62
N SER A 306 8.57 5.34 -1.66
CA SER A 306 9.04 5.80 -0.35
C SER A 306 10.20 6.80 -0.43
N ARG A 307 10.15 7.83 0.42
CA ARG A 307 11.15 8.87 0.59
C ARG A 307 11.62 8.96 2.06
N TYR A 308 12.61 9.80 2.32
CA TYR A 308 13.17 9.95 3.68
C TYR A 308 12.14 10.38 4.72
N GLN A 309 11.23 11.30 4.37
CA GLN A 309 10.19 11.73 5.31
C GLN A 309 9.24 10.58 5.65
N ASP A 310 8.87 9.78 4.64
CA ASP A 310 8.03 8.60 4.86
C ASP A 310 8.70 7.58 5.79
N LEU A 311 10.03 7.40 5.68
CA LEU A 311 10.76 6.54 6.62
C LEU A 311 10.59 7.02 8.06
N LEU A 312 10.74 8.33 8.33
CA LEU A 312 10.62 8.88 9.68
C LEU A 312 9.22 8.64 10.25
N ASP A 313 8.18 8.92 9.45
CA ASP A 313 6.79 8.74 9.85
C ASP A 313 6.45 7.27 10.12
N PHE A 314 7.05 6.34 9.36
CA PHE A 314 6.76 4.90 9.46
C PHE A 314 7.67 4.14 10.43
N ILE A 315 8.77 4.70 10.90
CA ILE A 315 9.47 4.18 12.09
C ILE A 315 8.54 4.23 13.31
N ASP A 316 7.78 5.32 13.49
CA ASP A 316 6.78 5.42 14.55
C ASP A 316 5.68 4.35 14.42
N PHE A 317 5.26 4.07 13.18
CA PHE A 317 4.34 2.97 12.90
C PHE A 317 4.93 1.61 13.32
N GLY A 318 6.19 1.32 12.99
CA GLY A 318 6.89 0.10 13.39
C GLY A 318 7.05 -0.05 14.90
N ILE A 319 7.33 1.06 15.61
CA ILE A 319 7.41 1.10 17.07
C ILE A 319 6.04 0.82 17.69
N LYS A 320 5.00 1.48 17.20
CA LYS A 320 3.62 1.28 17.67
C LYS A 320 3.13 -0.15 17.44
N ALA A 321 3.52 -0.77 16.33
CA ALA A 321 3.24 -2.17 16.04
C ALA A 321 4.07 -3.16 16.90
N GLY A 322 5.05 -2.67 17.66
CA GLY A 322 5.94 -3.50 18.47
C GLY A 322 6.96 -4.31 17.65
N ALA A 323 7.14 -3.97 16.37
CA ALA A 323 8.07 -4.64 15.47
C ALA A 323 9.53 -4.16 15.67
N ILE A 324 9.71 -2.94 16.13
CA ILE A 324 10.97 -2.31 16.50
C ILE A 324 10.77 -1.48 17.76
N THR A 325 11.87 -0.99 18.33
CA THR A 325 11.86 -0.14 19.54
C THR A 325 12.43 1.25 19.23
N GLU A 326 12.22 2.22 20.13
CA GLU A 326 12.82 3.55 20.00
C GLU A 326 14.36 3.50 19.96
N ALA A 327 14.97 2.52 20.61
CA ALA A 327 16.43 2.33 20.59
C ALA A 327 16.97 1.95 19.19
N ASP A 328 16.13 1.43 18.31
CA ASP A 328 16.52 1.05 16.95
C ASP A 328 16.49 2.21 15.95
N ARG A 329 15.79 3.30 16.29
CA ARG A 329 15.50 4.43 15.38
C ARG A 329 16.74 4.99 14.69
N GLU A 330 17.74 5.40 15.47
CA GLU A 330 18.95 6.04 14.91
C GLU A 330 19.71 5.07 14.02
N ARG A 331 19.85 3.81 14.44
CA ARG A 331 20.52 2.76 13.68
C ARG A 331 19.83 2.50 12.33
N ILE A 332 18.51 2.42 12.32
CA ILE A 332 17.70 2.23 11.11
C ILE A 332 17.90 3.42 10.15
N ILE A 333 17.80 4.64 10.65
CA ILE A 333 17.98 5.87 9.84
C ILE A 333 19.38 5.94 9.22
N GLU A 334 20.43 5.64 10.00
CA GLU A 334 21.80 5.64 9.49
C GLU A 334 22.02 4.56 8.43
N ASN A 335 21.52 3.36 8.67
CA ASN A 335 21.65 2.24 7.74
C ASN A 335 20.91 2.53 6.43
N TRP A 336 19.69 3.08 6.51
CA TRP A 336 18.94 3.49 5.34
C TRP A 336 19.69 4.57 4.53
N LYS A 337 20.26 5.59 5.20
CA LYS A 337 21.05 6.62 4.53
C LYS A 337 22.28 6.03 3.84
N LYS A 338 22.99 5.13 4.49
CA LYS A 338 24.18 4.44 3.91
C LYS A 338 23.77 3.60 2.69
N MET A 339 22.71 2.82 2.79
CA MET A 339 22.18 2.01 1.68
C MET A 339 21.78 2.89 0.50
N ARG A 340 20.98 3.94 0.75
CA ARG A 340 20.54 4.88 -0.30
C ARG A 340 21.71 5.59 -0.97
N ALA A 341 22.73 5.99 -0.21
CA ALA A 341 23.94 6.65 -0.73
C ALA A 341 24.85 5.70 -1.51
N SER A 342 24.74 4.38 -1.33
CA SER A 342 25.49 3.38 -2.11
C SER A 342 24.94 3.16 -3.51
N ILE A 343 23.71 3.60 -3.77
CA ILE A 343 23.06 3.51 -5.08
C ILE A 343 23.40 4.77 -5.89
N PRO A 344 23.85 4.64 -7.16
CA PRO A 344 24.17 5.79 -7.99
C PRO A 344 23.03 6.82 -8.05
N GLU A 345 23.34 8.09 -7.82
CA GLU A 345 22.37 9.19 -7.76
C GLU A 345 21.54 9.32 -9.04
N TRP A 346 22.11 8.98 -10.20
CA TRP A 346 21.38 9.04 -11.47
C TRP A 346 20.17 8.11 -11.50
N ILE A 347 20.21 6.97 -10.78
CA ILE A 347 19.09 6.04 -10.69
C ILE A 347 17.89 6.72 -9.98
N TRP A 348 18.15 7.39 -8.86
CA TRP A 348 17.11 8.13 -8.16
C TRP A 348 16.54 9.29 -8.99
N LYS A 349 17.42 10.03 -9.69
CA LYS A 349 16.98 11.08 -10.63
C LYS A 349 16.14 10.54 -11.77
N ALA A 350 16.45 9.36 -12.27
CA ALA A 350 15.65 8.70 -13.30
C ALA A 350 14.26 8.27 -12.77
N VAL A 351 14.17 7.79 -11.55
CA VAL A 351 12.89 7.48 -10.91
C VAL A 351 12.05 8.77 -10.75
N ASP A 352 12.66 9.87 -10.31
CA ASP A 352 11.99 11.17 -10.18
C ASP A 352 11.54 11.71 -11.56
N GLU A 353 12.32 11.49 -12.63
CA GLU A 353 11.92 11.83 -14.00
C GLU A 353 10.69 11.03 -14.46
N LEU A 354 10.66 9.71 -14.17
CA LEU A 354 9.51 8.88 -14.50
C LEU A 354 8.26 9.34 -13.75
N GLU A 355 8.39 9.64 -12.45
CA GLU A 355 7.29 10.17 -11.63
C GLU A 355 6.74 11.46 -12.22
N ALA A 356 7.62 12.41 -12.59
CA ALA A 356 7.22 13.68 -13.20
C ALA A 356 6.49 13.48 -14.54
N LYS A 357 6.94 12.53 -15.37
CA LYS A 357 6.30 12.22 -16.66
C LYS A 357 4.93 11.55 -16.50
N ILE A 358 4.75 10.72 -15.48
CA ILE A 358 3.43 10.14 -15.17
C ILE A 358 2.50 11.26 -14.65
N LEU A 359 2.96 12.09 -13.72
CA LEU A 359 2.18 13.19 -13.17
C LEU A 359 1.75 14.22 -14.22
N SER A 360 2.58 14.48 -15.23
CA SER A 360 2.25 15.38 -16.35
C SER A 360 1.32 14.73 -17.40
N GLY A 361 1.13 13.41 -17.35
CA GLY A 361 0.40 12.65 -18.35
C GLY A 361 1.20 12.38 -19.65
N GLU A 362 2.50 12.71 -19.70
CA GLU A 362 3.39 12.35 -20.82
C GLU A 362 3.51 10.82 -20.93
N ILE A 363 3.52 10.12 -19.81
CA ILE A 363 3.53 8.67 -19.73
C ILE A 363 2.23 8.19 -19.07
N VAL A 364 1.56 7.27 -19.76
CA VAL A 364 0.41 6.53 -19.22
C VAL A 364 0.85 5.08 -18.98
N VAL A 365 0.84 4.69 -17.71
CA VAL A 365 1.21 3.33 -17.29
C VAL A 365 0.05 2.37 -17.58
N PRO A 366 0.29 1.17 -18.16
CA PRO A 366 -0.77 0.21 -18.41
C PRO A 366 -1.42 -0.26 -17.11
N LYS A 367 -2.76 -0.25 -17.09
CA LYS A 367 -3.62 -0.68 -15.97
C LYS A 367 -4.54 -1.81 -16.45
N PRO A 368 -4.08 -3.07 -16.48
CA PRO A 368 -4.90 -4.19 -16.92
C PRO A 368 -5.94 -4.55 -15.84
N GLU A 369 -7.22 -4.58 -16.23
CA GLU A 369 -8.35 -4.91 -15.34
C GLU A 369 -8.77 -6.37 -15.46
N THR A 370 -8.38 -7.03 -16.55
CA THR A 370 -8.74 -8.41 -16.84
C THR A 370 -7.51 -9.28 -17.09
N ARG A 371 -7.71 -10.59 -16.98
CA ARG A 371 -6.64 -11.55 -17.32
C ARG A 371 -6.19 -11.43 -18.79
N GLU A 372 -7.11 -11.16 -19.70
CA GLU A 372 -6.79 -10.98 -21.13
C GLU A 372 -5.89 -9.75 -21.33
N GLU A 373 -6.25 -8.63 -20.72
CA GLU A 373 -5.42 -7.41 -20.75
C GLU A 373 -4.05 -7.63 -20.11
N MET A 374 -3.99 -8.39 -19.00
CA MET A 374 -2.72 -8.72 -18.36
C MET A 374 -1.84 -9.61 -19.27
N LEU A 375 -2.44 -10.56 -20.00
CA LEU A 375 -1.70 -11.36 -21.00
C LEU A 375 -1.14 -10.48 -22.12
N ALA A 376 -1.88 -9.46 -22.57
CA ALA A 376 -1.40 -8.50 -23.56
C ALA A 376 -0.22 -7.66 -23.00
N VAL A 377 -0.28 -7.25 -21.74
CA VAL A 377 0.83 -6.55 -21.07
C VAL A 377 2.06 -7.46 -20.95
N ARG A 378 1.89 -8.74 -20.57
CA ARG A 378 2.97 -9.73 -20.52
C ARG A 378 3.63 -9.94 -21.89
N ALA A 379 2.82 -9.97 -22.96
CA ALA A 379 3.34 -10.07 -24.33
C ALA A 379 4.08 -8.81 -24.79
N LYS A 380 3.64 -7.62 -24.36
CA LYS A 380 4.28 -6.34 -24.67
C LYS A 380 5.60 -6.13 -23.93
N TYR A 381 5.68 -6.59 -22.69
CA TYR A 381 6.85 -6.51 -21.80
C TYR A 381 7.23 -7.91 -21.33
N PRO A 382 7.77 -8.76 -22.20
CA PRO A 382 8.00 -10.18 -21.88
C PRO A 382 9.07 -10.37 -20.81
N LEU A 383 10.09 -9.51 -20.77
CA LEU A 383 11.20 -9.55 -19.79
C LEU A 383 11.72 -10.97 -19.61
N THR A 384 11.91 -11.66 -20.71
CA THR A 384 12.53 -12.99 -20.77
C THR A 384 14.03 -12.84 -21.03
N ARG A 385 14.81 -13.65 -20.31
CA ARG A 385 16.25 -13.75 -20.51
C ARG A 385 16.61 -15.05 -21.21
#